data_6a17222c2cc2f2363fefa5cb8d39ce79
#
_entry.id   6a17222c2cc2f2363fefa5cb8d39ce79
#
_cell.length_a   1.000
_cell.length_b   1.000
_cell.length_c   1.000
_cell.angle_alpha   90.00
_cell.angle_beta   90.00
_cell.angle_gamma   90.00
#
_symmetry.space_group_name_H-M   'P 1'
#
loop_
_entity.id
_entity.type
_entity.pdbx_description
1 polymer ?
#
loop_
_entity_poly.entity_id
_entity_poly.type
_entity_poly.pdbx_seq_one_letter_code
_entity_poly.pdbx_strand_id
1 'polypeptide(L)'
;MPTLRESGFGFLQAQALWNNSNTTVANSTQISTNGTAANSTQILKTVQITSADSEAPTDGNSVNIDLQIQPFPITKNVDSQFMISFLQPSSQAVQVHVDYDFAITNNNNEVFRASSITGQPLLHTAEGIVKIPYKFTQDGQYSLQVSVMGINFIPIKTEQALFDLNVS
;
A
#
# COMPACT_ATOMS: atom_id res chain seq x y z
N MET A 1 -46.75 20.66 59.80
CA MET A 1 -46.91 19.38 59.09
C MET A 1 -46.38 19.55 57.69
N PRO A 2 -45.39 18.81 57.30
CA PRO A 2 -44.62 19.17 56.13
C PRO A 2 -45.16 18.50 54.84
N THR A 3 -45.22 19.27 53.81
CA THR A 3 -45.57 18.86 52.45
C THR A 3 -44.34 18.46 51.66
N LEU A 4 -44.43 17.31 51.03
CA LEU A 4 -43.44 16.75 50.13
C LEU A 4 -43.33 17.56 48.82
N ARG A 5 -42.10 17.84 48.42
CA ARG A 5 -41.78 18.39 47.12
C ARG A 5 -41.42 17.26 46.17
N GLU A 6 -42.15 17.14 45.08
CA GLU A 6 -41.75 16.36 43.91
C GLU A 6 -40.88 17.19 42.99
N SER A 7 -39.72 16.63 42.66
CA SER A 7 -38.79 17.21 41.67
C SER A 7 -39.10 16.60 40.30
N GLY A 8 -39.60 17.44 39.39
CA GLY A 8 -39.82 17.07 38.01
C GLY A 8 -38.52 17.01 37.25
N PHE A 9 -38.22 15.87 36.65
CA PHE A 9 -37.17 15.74 35.64
C PHE A 9 -37.69 16.21 34.29
N GLY A 10 -37.17 17.31 33.80
CA GLY A 10 -37.44 17.80 32.47
C GLY A 10 -36.62 17.00 31.44
N PHE A 11 -37.31 16.34 30.54
CA PHE A 11 -36.73 15.75 29.35
C PHE A 11 -36.52 16.83 28.31
N LEU A 12 -35.25 17.14 27.98
CA LEU A 12 -34.89 17.92 26.82
C LEU A 12 -34.75 16.99 25.63
N GLN A 13 -35.73 17.03 24.72
CA GLN A 13 -35.61 16.47 23.39
C GLN A 13 -34.76 17.39 22.52
N ALA A 14 -33.58 16.95 22.15
CA ALA A 14 -32.81 17.57 21.09
C ALA A 14 -33.25 16.95 19.75
N GLN A 15 -33.85 17.74 18.89
CA GLN A 15 -34.12 17.36 17.50
C GLN A 15 -32.84 17.52 16.69
N ALA A 16 -32.32 16.43 16.15
CA ALA A 16 -31.21 16.44 15.22
C ALA A 16 -31.71 16.79 13.82
N LEU A 17 -31.19 17.87 13.27
CA LEU A 17 -31.34 18.27 11.88
C LEU A 17 -30.55 17.30 10.98
N TRP A 18 -31.21 16.74 10.00
CA TRP A 18 -30.62 15.93 8.93
C TRP A 18 -29.77 16.81 8.02
N ASN A 19 -28.48 16.57 7.96
CA ASN A 19 -27.64 16.96 6.85
C ASN A 19 -27.08 15.72 6.18
N ASN A 20 -27.55 15.53 4.95
CA ASN A 20 -27.17 14.46 4.07
C ASN A 20 -25.81 14.81 3.45
N SER A 21 -24.74 14.16 3.89
CA SER A 21 -23.47 14.17 3.19
C SER A 21 -22.96 12.75 3.14
N ASN A 22 -22.97 12.18 1.95
CA ASN A 22 -22.39 10.88 1.62
C ASN A 22 -20.92 10.87 2.01
N THR A 23 -20.60 10.24 3.13
CA THR A 23 -19.23 9.85 3.45
C THR A 23 -19.25 8.35 3.70
N THR A 24 -18.59 7.61 2.85
CA THR A 24 -18.38 6.17 3.00
C THR A 24 -17.61 5.95 4.29
N VAL A 25 -18.29 5.48 5.32
CA VAL A 25 -17.68 5.18 6.62
C VAL A 25 -17.05 3.81 6.52
N ALA A 26 -15.73 3.77 6.57
CA ALA A 26 -15.00 2.55 6.84
C ALA A 26 -15.36 2.05 8.24
N ASN A 27 -15.73 0.78 8.32
CA ASN A 27 -16.19 0.09 9.50
C ASN A 27 -15.10 0.05 10.59
N SER A 28 -15.21 0.92 11.61
CA SER A 28 -14.34 0.86 12.78
C SER A 28 -14.95 -0.08 13.83
N THR A 29 -14.42 -1.28 13.96
CA THR A 29 -14.75 -2.19 15.04
C THR A 29 -14.16 -1.65 16.35
N GLN A 30 -14.99 -1.25 17.27
CA GLN A 30 -14.61 -0.90 18.63
C GLN A 30 -14.16 -2.17 19.38
N ILE A 31 -12.90 -2.23 19.77
CA ILE A 31 -12.38 -3.29 20.63
C ILE A 31 -12.32 -2.77 22.06
N SER A 32 -13.04 -3.44 22.94
CA SER A 32 -13.02 -3.26 24.39
C SER A 32 -11.62 -3.58 24.96
N THR A 33 -11.09 -2.69 25.77
CA THR A 33 -9.79 -2.81 26.43
C THR A 33 -9.83 -3.82 27.56
N ASN A 34 -9.15 -4.96 27.39
CA ASN A 34 -8.46 -5.65 28.48
C ASN A 34 -7.10 -6.11 27.96
N GLY A 35 -6.04 -5.64 28.63
CA GLY A 35 -4.68 -5.65 28.18
C GLY A 35 -4.15 -6.98 27.69
N THR A 36 -3.54 -6.94 26.54
CA THR A 36 -2.35 -7.69 26.16
C THR A 36 -1.96 -7.23 24.74
N ALA A 37 -0.72 -6.76 24.59
CA ALA A 37 -0.01 -6.50 23.34
C ALA A 37 -0.86 -5.96 22.16
N ALA A 38 -0.78 -4.66 21.92
CA ALA A 38 -1.29 -4.04 20.70
C ALA A 38 -0.62 -4.67 19.47
N ASN A 39 -1.31 -5.61 18.86
CA ASN A 39 -0.98 -6.05 17.51
C ASN A 39 -1.40 -4.90 16.59
N SER A 40 -0.50 -3.96 16.33
CA SER A 40 -0.76 -2.92 15.34
C SER A 40 -0.83 -3.62 13.97
N THR A 41 -2.03 -3.93 13.53
CA THR A 41 -2.26 -4.34 12.14
C THR A 41 -1.88 -3.13 11.28
N GLN A 42 -0.69 -3.14 10.73
CA GLN A 42 -0.25 -2.18 9.73
C GLN A 42 -1.19 -2.33 8.53
N ILE A 43 -2.01 -1.32 8.29
CA ILE A 43 -2.87 -1.30 7.11
C ILE A 43 -1.95 -1.00 5.93
N LEU A 44 -1.77 -2.00 5.05
CA LEU A 44 -1.02 -1.86 3.83
C LEU A 44 -1.69 -0.77 2.97
N LYS A 45 -1.01 0.36 2.80
CA LYS A 45 -1.52 1.48 2.01
C LYS A 45 -1.17 1.26 0.55
N THR A 46 -2.19 1.15 -0.29
CA THR A 46 -2.02 1.11 -1.75
C THR A 46 -1.97 2.53 -2.31
N VAL A 47 -1.01 2.81 -3.20
CA VAL A 47 -0.89 4.07 -3.92
C VAL A 47 -1.48 3.93 -5.31
N GLN A 48 -2.45 4.78 -5.65
CA GLN A 48 -3.00 4.84 -7.01
C GLN A 48 -2.03 5.58 -7.93
N ILE A 49 -1.57 4.91 -9.01
CA ILE A 49 -0.69 5.51 -10.01
C ILE A 49 -1.51 6.41 -10.94
N THR A 50 -1.21 7.70 -10.91
CA THR A 50 -1.84 8.73 -11.74
C THR A 50 -0.84 9.51 -12.60
N SER A 51 0.46 9.22 -12.46
CA SER A 51 1.57 9.83 -13.19
C SER A 51 2.65 8.80 -13.49
N ALA A 52 3.61 9.16 -14.34
CA ALA A 52 4.75 8.30 -14.67
C ALA A 52 5.62 7.97 -13.45
N ASP A 53 5.61 8.84 -12.44
CA ASP A 53 6.37 8.71 -11.19
C ASP A 53 5.42 8.56 -10.01
N SER A 54 5.68 7.58 -9.14
CA SER A 54 4.89 7.31 -7.94
C SER A 54 5.80 6.80 -6.83
N GLU A 55 5.57 7.22 -5.59
CA GLU A 55 6.35 6.78 -4.44
C GLU A 55 5.45 6.20 -3.35
N ALA A 56 5.90 5.13 -2.72
CA ALA A 56 5.24 4.54 -1.55
C ALA A 56 6.27 4.00 -0.56
N PRO A 57 6.09 4.19 0.76
CA PRO A 57 6.86 3.48 1.75
C PRO A 57 6.46 1.99 1.77
N THR A 58 7.40 1.12 2.14
CA THR A 58 7.04 -0.23 2.56
C THR A 58 6.26 -0.20 3.87
N ASP A 59 5.46 -1.22 4.14
CA ASP A 59 4.62 -1.31 5.35
C ASP A 59 5.43 -1.33 6.67
N GLY A 60 6.71 -1.73 6.61
CA GLY A 60 7.65 -1.63 7.74
C GLY A 60 8.46 -0.32 7.76
N ASN A 61 8.33 0.53 6.74
CA ASN A 61 9.08 1.79 6.56
C ASN A 61 10.61 1.64 6.52
N SER A 62 11.14 0.47 6.14
CA SER A 62 12.58 0.29 6.00
C SER A 62 13.12 0.95 4.74
N VAL A 63 12.30 1.07 3.68
CA VAL A 63 12.61 1.78 2.44
C VAL A 63 11.38 2.44 1.86
N ASN A 64 11.57 3.50 1.08
CA ASN A 64 10.57 4.03 0.14
C ASN A 64 10.84 3.42 -1.23
N ILE A 65 9.79 3.10 -1.95
CA ILE A 65 9.83 2.62 -3.33
C ILE A 65 9.46 3.78 -4.25
N ASP A 66 10.43 4.27 -5.03
CA ASP A 66 10.19 5.17 -6.14
C ASP A 66 9.98 4.32 -7.40
N LEU A 67 8.80 4.41 -7.99
CA LEU A 67 8.38 3.64 -9.15
C LEU A 67 8.16 4.56 -10.33
N GLN A 68 8.99 4.42 -11.37
CA GLN A 68 8.83 5.12 -12.63
C GLN A 68 8.39 4.17 -13.73
N ILE A 69 7.48 4.63 -14.58
CA ILE A 69 6.85 3.82 -15.62
C ILE A 69 6.98 4.51 -16.98
N GLN A 70 7.47 3.78 -17.97
CA GLN A 70 7.62 4.27 -19.34
C GLN A 70 7.15 3.21 -20.36
N PRO A 71 6.33 3.62 -21.36
CA PRO A 71 5.62 4.90 -21.49
C PRO A 71 4.49 5.04 -20.44
N PHE A 72 4.06 6.26 -20.20
CA PHE A 72 2.88 6.55 -19.39
C PHE A 72 1.94 7.50 -20.17
N PRO A 73 0.61 7.31 -20.18
CA PRO A 73 -0.12 6.18 -19.59
C PRO A 73 0.22 4.85 -20.28
N ILE A 74 0.02 3.75 -19.56
CA ILE A 74 0.26 2.42 -20.09
C ILE A 74 -0.90 1.99 -20.99
N THR A 75 -0.52 1.49 -22.15
CA THR A 75 -1.47 0.94 -23.13
C THR A 75 -1.17 -0.54 -23.38
N LYS A 76 -2.22 -1.36 -23.50
CA LYS A 76 -2.05 -2.78 -23.79
C LYS A 76 -1.29 -3.03 -25.09
N ASN A 77 -0.55 -4.12 -25.13
CA ASN A 77 0.29 -4.57 -26.24
C ASN A 77 1.48 -3.62 -26.57
N VAL A 78 1.72 -2.60 -25.74
CA VAL A 78 2.91 -1.77 -25.79
C VAL A 78 3.91 -2.25 -24.75
N ASP A 79 5.20 -2.31 -25.14
CA ASP A 79 6.26 -2.65 -24.19
C ASP A 79 6.42 -1.54 -23.17
N SER A 80 6.30 -1.90 -21.89
CA SER A 80 6.45 -0.98 -20.76
C SER A 80 7.68 -1.37 -19.95
N GLN A 81 8.30 -0.39 -19.31
CA GLN A 81 9.41 -0.58 -18.39
C GLN A 81 9.08 0.05 -17.06
N PHE A 82 9.23 -0.73 -15.99
CA PHE A 82 9.22 -0.27 -14.62
C PHE A 82 10.65 -0.04 -14.16
N MET A 83 10.97 1.16 -13.71
CA MET A 83 12.19 1.44 -13.00
C MET A 83 11.84 1.60 -11.52
N ILE A 84 12.41 0.76 -10.69
CA ILE A 84 12.16 0.71 -9.25
C ILE A 84 13.44 1.15 -8.56
N SER A 85 13.37 2.24 -7.79
CA SER A 85 14.46 2.71 -6.95
C SER A 85 14.11 2.49 -5.49
N PHE A 86 15.00 1.87 -4.74
CA PHE A 86 14.86 1.69 -3.30
C PHE A 86 15.52 2.88 -2.61
N LEU A 87 14.76 3.65 -1.83
CA LEU A 87 15.23 4.89 -1.21
C LEU A 87 15.25 4.77 0.30
N GLN A 88 16.26 5.36 0.94
CA GLN A 88 16.33 5.48 2.39
C GLN A 88 15.25 6.48 2.87
N PRO A 89 14.36 6.14 3.81
CA PRO A 89 13.23 6.99 4.18
C PRO A 89 13.62 8.38 4.68
N SER A 90 14.77 8.50 5.36
CA SER A 90 15.21 9.74 5.99
C SER A 90 15.96 10.69 5.07
N SER A 91 16.64 10.18 4.05
CA SER A 91 17.57 10.94 3.22
C SER A 91 17.19 10.99 1.74
N GLN A 92 16.27 10.14 1.30
CA GLN A 92 15.92 9.93 -0.11
C GLN A 92 17.15 9.46 -0.95
N ALA A 93 18.23 9.05 -0.30
CA ALA A 93 19.36 8.46 -0.98
C ALA A 93 19.02 7.01 -1.38
N VAL A 94 19.62 6.55 -2.49
CA VAL A 94 19.42 5.17 -2.95
C VAL A 94 19.95 4.20 -1.89
N GLN A 95 19.09 3.24 -1.51
CA GLN A 95 19.46 2.11 -0.66
C GLN A 95 20.06 1.03 -1.52
N VAL A 96 21.35 0.76 -1.34
CA VAL A 96 22.09 -0.29 -2.04
C VAL A 96 21.91 -1.65 -1.36
N HIS A 97 22.25 -2.73 -2.08
CA HIS A 97 22.20 -4.12 -1.59
C HIS A 97 20.84 -4.49 -0.99
N VAL A 98 19.81 -4.50 -1.87
CA VAL A 98 18.44 -4.85 -1.50
C VAL A 98 18.07 -6.20 -2.09
N ASP A 99 17.53 -7.09 -1.24
CA ASP A 99 16.87 -8.33 -1.65
C ASP A 99 15.39 -8.05 -1.83
N TYR A 100 14.86 -8.36 -3.02
CA TYR A 100 13.52 -7.93 -3.39
C TYR A 100 12.81 -8.94 -4.30
N ASP A 101 11.53 -8.73 -4.52
CA ASP A 101 10.76 -9.29 -5.60
C ASP A 101 9.73 -8.27 -6.12
N PHE A 102 9.28 -8.47 -7.35
CA PHE A 102 8.25 -7.65 -7.98
C PHE A 102 7.20 -8.54 -8.62
N ALA A 103 5.94 -8.29 -8.31
CA ALA A 103 4.82 -9.04 -8.84
C ALA A 103 3.74 -8.11 -9.41
N ILE A 104 3.03 -8.59 -10.43
CA ILE A 104 1.86 -7.93 -11.03
C ILE A 104 0.69 -8.88 -10.89
N THR A 105 -0.44 -8.37 -10.40
CA THR A 105 -1.70 -9.10 -10.30
C THR A 105 -2.80 -8.40 -11.09
N ASN A 106 -3.71 -9.20 -11.65
CA ASN A 106 -4.95 -8.73 -12.26
C ASN A 106 -6.11 -9.54 -11.68
N ASN A 107 -7.12 -8.88 -11.13
CA ASN A 107 -8.26 -9.54 -10.48
C ASN A 107 -7.84 -10.62 -9.46
N ASN A 108 -6.86 -10.30 -8.60
CA ASN A 108 -6.26 -11.19 -7.59
C ASN A 108 -5.51 -12.42 -8.15
N ASN A 109 -5.31 -12.49 -9.47
CA ASN A 109 -4.47 -13.51 -10.07
C ASN A 109 -3.09 -12.93 -10.39
N GLU A 110 -2.04 -13.58 -9.93
CA GLU A 110 -0.68 -13.21 -10.31
C GLU A 110 -0.47 -13.49 -11.80
N VAL A 111 -0.11 -12.46 -12.56
CA VAL A 111 0.16 -12.55 -13.99
C VAL A 111 1.65 -12.43 -14.32
N PHE A 112 2.43 -11.96 -13.36
CA PHE A 112 3.87 -11.81 -13.48
C PHE A 112 4.54 -11.81 -12.11
N ARG A 113 5.73 -12.45 -12.05
CA ARG A 113 6.64 -12.37 -10.91
C ARG A 113 8.08 -12.38 -11.41
N ALA A 114 8.85 -11.38 -11.01
CA ALA A 114 10.21 -11.20 -11.51
C ALA A 114 11.16 -12.33 -11.08
N SER A 115 11.05 -12.80 -9.85
CA SER A 115 11.86 -13.93 -9.35
C SER A 115 11.58 -15.25 -10.09
N SER A 116 10.36 -15.44 -10.59
CA SER A 116 10.01 -16.65 -11.37
C SER A 116 10.78 -16.76 -12.69
N ILE A 117 11.17 -15.61 -13.30
CA ILE A 117 11.96 -15.61 -14.56
C ILE A 117 13.35 -16.16 -14.32
N THR A 118 13.94 -15.87 -13.16
CA THR A 118 15.31 -16.31 -12.81
C THR A 118 15.34 -17.68 -12.14
N GLY A 119 14.18 -18.19 -11.71
CA GLY A 119 14.07 -19.41 -10.89
C GLY A 119 14.66 -19.26 -9.49
N GLN A 120 14.91 -18.02 -9.03
CA GLN A 120 15.42 -17.72 -7.70
C GLN A 120 14.26 -17.39 -6.76
N PRO A 121 14.37 -17.66 -5.46
CA PRO A 121 13.32 -17.33 -4.49
C PRO A 121 13.19 -15.81 -4.24
N LEU A 122 14.23 -15.04 -4.56
CA LEU A 122 14.32 -13.59 -4.48
C LEU A 122 15.35 -13.07 -5.47
N LEU A 123 15.30 -11.77 -5.75
CA LEU A 123 16.28 -11.07 -6.57
C LEU A 123 17.15 -10.17 -5.68
N HIS A 124 18.35 -9.87 -6.14
CA HIS A 124 19.27 -8.96 -5.47
C HIS A 124 19.66 -7.82 -6.39
N THR A 125 19.64 -6.58 -5.87
CA THR A 125 20.24 -5.43 -6.54
C THR A 125 21.36 -4.85 -5.68
N ALA A 126 22.55 -4.77 -6.25
CA ALA A 126 23.68 -4.11 -5.60
C ALA A 126 23.56 -2.57 -5.67
N GLU A 127 22.93 -2.07 -6.71
CA GLU A 127 22.82 -0.63 -6.99
C GLU A 127 21.59 0.02 -6.39
N GLY A 128 20.61 -0.76 -5.93
CA GLY A 128 19.35 -0.25 -5.37
C GLY A 128 18.41 0.35 -6.41
N ILE A 129 18.67 0.11 -7.70
CA ILE A 129 17.83 0.50 -8.82
C ILE A 129 17.70 -0.69 -9.77
N VAL A 130 16.48 -0.98 -10.20
CA VAL A 130 16.22 -2.10 -11.11
C VAL A 130 15.27 -1.66 -12.23
N LYS A 131 15.38 -2.32 -13.39
CA LYS A 131 14.52 -2.11 -14.53
C LYS A 131 13.88 -3.42 -14.94
N ILE A 132 12.55 -3.44 -14.96
CA ILE A 132 11.76 -4.64 -15.23
C ILE A 132 10.87 -4.34 -16.45
N PRO A 133 11.09 -4.99 -17.59
CA PRO A 133 10.20 -4.87 -18.74
C PRO A 133 8.95 -5.73 -18.53
N TYR A 134 7.81 -5.22 -18.95
CA TYR A 134 6.57 -6.00 -19.00
C TYR A 134 5.64 -5.49 -20.09
N LYS A 135 4.91 -6.40 -20.72
CA LYS A 135 3.90 -6.08 -21.73
C LYS A 135 2.52 -6.53 -21.24
N PHE A 136 1.64 -5.57 -21.02
CA PHE A 136 0.26 -5.86 -20.68
C PHE A 136 -0.50 -6.34 -21.93
N THR A 137 -1.16 -7.48 -21.82
CA THR A 137 -1.93 -8.05 -22.94
C THR A 137 -3.42 -7.73 -22.87
N GLN A 138 -3.89 -7.22 -21.74
CA GLN A 138 -5.27 -6.86 -21.49
C GLN A 138 -5.34 -5.47 -20.87
N ASP A 139 -6.40 -4.73 -21.16
CA ASP A 139 -6.77 -3.53 -20.45
C ASP A 139 -7.39 -3.87 -19.08
N GLY A 140 -7.48 -2.89 -18.22
CA GLY A 140 -8.09 -3.04 -16.90
C GLY A 140 -7.20 -2.61 -15.75
N GLN A 141 -7.63 -2.95 -14.54
CA GLN A 141 -6.94 -2.60 -13.30
C GLN A 141 -5.94 -3.71 -12.90
N TYR A 142 -4.75 -3.27 -12.55
CA TYR A 142 -3.67 -4.14 -12.08
C TYR A 142 -3.15 -3.62 -10.75
N SER A 143 -2.69 -4.53 -9.90
CA SER A 143 -1.95 -4.19 -8.70
C SER A 143 -0.50 -4.63 -8.85
N LEU A 144 0.41 -3.74 -8.51
CA LEU A 144 1.86 -3.95 -8.51
C LEU A 144 2.33 -4.07 -7.07
N GLN A 145 3.13 -5.08 -6.78
CA GLN A 145 3.69 -5.32 -5.46
C GLN A 145 5.20 -5.36 -5.54
N VAL A 146 5.86 -4.52 -4.77
CA VAL A 146 7.30 -4.59 -4.50
C VAL A 146 7.49 -5.14 -3.11
N SER A 147 8.17 -6.27 -2.99
CA SER A 147 8.50 -6.91 -1.71
C SER A 147 9.99 -6.73 -1.41
N VAL A 148 10.34 -6.36 -0.18
CA VAL A 148 11.71 -6.22 0.30
C VAL A 148 11.94 -7.24 1.41
N MET A 149 12.99 -8.05 1.28
CA MET A 149 13.29 -9.18 2.14
C MET A 149 14.66 -9.11 2.80
N GLY A 150 15.53 -8.19 2.35
CA GLY A 150 16.86 -7.97 2.91
C GLY A 150 17.42 -6.62 2.53
N ILE A 151 18.24 -6.04 3.39
CA ILE A 151 18.93 -4.77 3.19
C ILE A 151 20.38 -4.93 3.69
N ASN A 152 21.35 -4.49 2.87
CA ASN A 152 22.78 -4.59 3.21
C ASN A 152 23.21 -6.02 3.61
N PHE A 153 22.68 -7.02 2.87
CA PHE A 153 22.90 -8.46 3.14
C PHE A 153 22.34 -8.98 4.47
N ILE A 154 21.49 -8.20 5.14
CA ILE A 154 20.80 -8.59 6.36
C ILE A 154 19.34 -8.91 6.02
N PRO A 155 18.88 -10.15 6.22
CA PRO A 155 17.48 -10.49 6.05
C PRO A 155 16.59 -9.68 7.01
N ILE A 156 15.47 -9.20 6.50
CA ILE A 156 14.43 -8.53 7.30
C ILE A 156 13.10 -9.29 7.19
N LYS A 157 12.16 -8.99 8.06
CA LYS A 157 10.78 -9.41 7.84
C LYS A 157 10.33 -8.82 6.51
N THR A 158 9.73 -9.64 5.65
CA THR A 158 9.22 -9.15 4.35
C THR A 158 8.33 -7.94 4.53
N GLU A 159 8.68 -6.87 3.88
CA GLU A 159 7.91 -5.62 3.80
C GLU A 159 7.44 -5.41 2.38
N GLN A 160 6.31 -4.70 2.20
CA GLN A 160 5.68 -4.53 0.90
C GLN A 160 5.26 -3.09 0.64
N ALA A 161 5.39 -2.66 -0.60
CA ALA A 161 4.75 -1.46 -1.13
C ALA A 161 3.78 -1.88 -2.25
N LEU A 162 2.57 -1.32 -2.23
CA LEU A 162 1.52 -1.64 -3.20
C LEU A 162 1.13 -0.42 -4.03
N PHE A 163 0.92 -0.66 -5.32
CA PHE A 163 0.47 0.34 -6.27
C PHE A 163 -0.65 -0.23 -7.13
N ASP A 164 -1.66 0.58 -7.42
CA ASP A 164 -2.71 0.24 -8.37
C ASP A 164 -2.56 1.05 -9.66
N LEU A 165 -2.74 0.39 -10.78
CA LEU A 165 -2.48 0.91 -12.11
C LEU A 165 -3.64 0.58 -13.05
N ASN A 166 -4.04 1.55 -13.90
CA ASN A 166 -4.97 1.31 -15.00
C ASN A 166 -4.21 1.20 -16.32
N VAL A 167 -4.54 0.16 -17.08
CA VAL A 167 -4.05 -0.09 -18.45
C VAL A 167 -5.18 0.13 -19.44
N SER A 168 -4.97 0.89 -20.49
CA SER A 168 -5.94 1.20 -21.54
C SER A 168 -5.65 0.51 -22.87
#